data_cbf623cd61ab80ff75c55036a6fd46ab
#
_entry.id   cbf623cd61ab80ff75c55036a6fd46ab
#
_cell.length_a   1.000
_cell.length_b   1.000
_cell.length_c   1.000
_cell.angle_alpha   90.00
_cell.angle_beta   90.00
_cell.angle_gamma   90.00
#
_symmetry.space_group_name_H-M   'P 1'
#
loop_
_entity.id
_entity.type
_entity.pdbx_description
1 polymer ?
#
loop_
_entity_poly.entity_id
_entity_poly.type
_entity_poly.pdbx_seq_one_letter_code
_entity_poly.pdbx_strand_id
1 'polypeptide(L)'
;VRLLDAGGAERYHFESGEAVTFELEAEAARPLEDFVFGVGLFSPRGVEVWGTNTDIDGLASERFAGRAKVALECPSLRLAPGEYLVDVAVHAQDGAPYDYRRKLLAFSVTSTAGGAGVYLPEHRWRFAGASGTVSFQRSRHE
;
A
#
# COMPACT_ATOMS: atom_id res chain seq x y z
N VAL A 1 -0.78 -7.39 -12.67
CA VAL A 1 -0.32 -6.93 -11.34
C VAL A 1 -0.50 -8.06 -10.33
N ARG A 2 0.41 -8.18 -9.39
CA ARG A 2 0.36 -9.20 -8.34
C ARG A 2 0.77 -8.60 -7.01
N LEU A 3 0.23 -9.16 -5.92
CA LEU A 3 0.73 -8.88 -4.58
C LEU A 3 1.54 -10.07 -4.09
N LEU A 4 2.71 -9.77 -3.54
CA LEU A 4 3.64 -10.77 -3.05
C LEU A 4 3.91 -10.55 -1.56
N ASP A 5 4.10 -11.65 -0.82
CA ASP A 5 4.52 -11.59 0.58
C ASP A 5 6.05 -11.48 0.70
N ALA A 6 6.54 -11.49 1.94
CA ALA A 6 7.98 -11.37 2.23
C ALA A 6 8.80 -12.48 1.58
N GLY A 7 8.22 -13.65 1.37
CA GLY A 7 8.88 -14.79 0.72
C GLY A 7 8.74 -14.81 -0.79
N GLY A 8 8.07 -13.81 -1.37
CA GLY A 8 7.83 -13.75 -2.82
C GLY A 8 6.64 -14.56 -3.29
N ALA A 9 5.83 -15.09 -2.38
CA ALA A 9 4.63 -15.83 -2.76
C ALA A 9 3.45 -14.89 -3.03
N GLU A 10 2.66 -15.20 -4.05
CA GLU A 10 1.47 -14.43 -4.38
C GLU A 10 0.38 -14.65 -3.34
N ARG A 11 -0.08 -13.56 -2.71
CA ARG A 11 -1.12 -13.58 -1.69
C ARG A 11 -2.00 -12.36 -1.81
N TYR A 12 -3.25 -12.50 -1.37
CA TYR A 12 -4.24 -11.41 -1.35
C TYR A 12 -4.91 -11.26 0.01
N HIS A 13 -4.29 -11.80 1.03
CA HIS A 13 -4.68 -11.66 2.43
C HIS A 13 -3.44 -11.49 3.29
N PHE A 14 -3.41 -10.44 4.11
CA PHE A 14 -2.26 -10.09 4.93
C PHE A 14 -2.69 -9.72 6.34
N GLU A 15 -1.80 -9.92 7.30
CA GLU A 15 -1.94 -9.28 8.59
C GLU A 15 -1.34 -7.88 8.54
N SER A 16 -1.94 -6.94 9.27
CA SER A 16 -1.41 -5.58 9.36
C SER A 16 0.03 -5.61 9.85
N GLY A 17 0.90 -4.92 9.15
CA GLY A 17 2.33 -4.87 9.44
C GLY A 17 3.18 -5.87 8.66
N GLU A 18 2.59 -6.81 7.95
CA GLU A 18 3.36 -7.68 7.05
C GLU A 18 3.97 -6.89 5.90
N ALA A 19 5.06 -7.43 5.37
CA ALA A 19 5.64 -6.93 4.13
C ALA A 19 4.74 -7.28 2.95
N VAL A 20 4.48 -6.30 2.10
CA VAL A 20 3.69 -6.48 0.88
C VAL A 20 4.43 -5.84 -0.28
N THR A 21 4.57 -6.56 -1.37
CA THR A 21 5.12 -6.04 -2.61
C THR A 21 4.02 -5.97 -3.66
N PHE A 22 3.87 -4.79 -4.26
CA PHE A 22 3.00 -4.58 -5.41
C PHE A 22 3.86 -4.72 -6.66
N GLU A 23 3.70 -5.81 -7.39
CA GLU A 23 4.46 -6.07 -8.60
C GLU A 23 3.61 -5.75 -9.81
N LEU A 24 4.09 -4.82 -10.64
CA LEU A 24 3.46 -4.42 -11.88
C LEU A 24 4.26 -4.97 -13.05
N GLU A 25 3.58 -5.46 -14.05
CA GLU A 25 4.19 -5.82 -15.32
C GLU A 25 3.60 -4.92 -16.40
N ALA A 26 4.45 -4.22 -17.12
CA ALA A 26 4.07 -3.25 -18.12
C ALA A 26 4.86 -3.46 -19.40
N GLU A 27 4.25 -3.08 -20.53
CA GLU A 27 4.89 -3.17 -21.83
C GLU A 27 4.72 -1.87 -22.59
N ALA A 28 5.84 -1.36 -23.14
CA ALA A 28 5.84 -0.19 -24.01
C ALA A 28 6.09 -0.65 -25.45
N ALA A 29 5.12 -0.43 -26.31
CA ALA A 29 5.24 -0.76 -27.75
C ALA A 29 6.30 0.11 -28.42
N ARG A 30 6.51 1.33 -27.92
CA ARG A 30 7.55 2.26 -28.35
C ARG A 30 8.32 2.75 -27.14
N PRO A 31 9.62 3.06 -27.27
CA PRO A 31 10.37 3.62 -26.15
C PRO A 31 9.73 4.92 -25.63
N LEU A 32 9.64 5.01 -24.30
CA LEU A 32 9.16 6.21 -23.60
C LEU A 32 10.31 6.80 -22.79
N GLU A 33 10.41 8.12 -22.76
CA GLU A 33 11.38 8.84 -21.94
C GLU A 33 10.68 9.54 -20.77
N ASP A 34 9.41 9.88 -20.94
CA ASP A 34 8.58 10.52 -19.92
C ASP A 34 7.53 9.52 -19.43
N PHE A 35 7.77 8.96 -18.26
CA PHE A 35 6.83 7.98 -17.66
C PHE A 35 6.90 8.01 -16.14
N VAL A 36 5.76 7.74 -15.52
CA VAL A 36 5.61 7.63 -14.07
C VAL A 36 4.76 6.38 -13.80
N PHE A 37 5.23 5.52 -12.91
CA PHE A 37 4.45 4.37 -12.43
C PHE A 37 3.79 4.73 -11.12
N GLY A 38 2.50 4.46 -10.98
CA GLY A 38 1.74 4.77 -9.79
C GLY A 38 0.93 3.60 -9.25
N VAL A 39 0.77 3.58 -7.93
CA VAL A 39 -0.08 2.63 -7.21
C VAL A 39 -0.93 3.41 -6.23
N GLY A 40 -2.22 3.14 -6.20
CA GLY A 40 -3.16 3.72 -5.24
C GLY A 40 -3.95 2.64 -4.52
N LEU A 41 -4.18 2.82 -3.24
CA LEU A 41 -5.01 1.95 -2.43
C LEU A 41 -6.27 2.68 -2.01
N PHE A 42 -7.41 2.04 -2.19
CA PHE A 42 -8.72 2.63 -1.91
C PHE A 42 -9.54 1.70 -1.04
N SER A 43 -10.39 2.30 -0.19
CA SER A 43 -11.44 1.55 0.48
C SER A 43 -12.53 1.16 -0.53
N PRO A 44 -13.40 0.18 -0.20
CA PRO A 44 -14.53 -0.16 -1.08
C PRO A 44 -15.47 1.02 -1.34
N ARG A 45 -15.49 2.02 -0.47
CA ARG A 45 -16.28 3.26 -0.63
C ARG A 45 -15.60 4.30 -1.51
N GLY A 46 -14.40 4.01 -2.03
CA GLY A 46 -13.71 4.91 -2.93
C GLY A 46 -12.84 5.96 -2.25
N VAL A 47 -12.59 5.83 -0.95
CA VAL A 47 -11.68 6.72 -0.24
C VAL A 47 -10.24 6.25 -0.46
N GLU A 48 -9.39 7.14 -0.97
CA GLU A 48 -7.97 6.85 -1.11
C GLU A 48 -7.32 6.79 0.27
N VAL A 49 -6.76 5.63 0.61
CA VAL A 49 -6.13 5.44 1.91
C VAL A 49 -4.63 5.65 1.84
N TRP A 50 -4.03 5.40 0.69
CA TRP A 50 -2.64 5.69 0.41
C TRP A 50 -2.36 5.54 -1.07
N GLY A 51 -1.39 6.29 -1.57
CA GLY A 51 -0.89 6.12 -2.91
C GLY A 51 0.45 6.80 -3.07
N THR A 52 1.23 6.32 -4.03
CA THR A 52 2.46 6.96 -4.42
C THR A 52 2.76 6.69 -5.89
N ASN A 53 3.75 7.38 -6.40
CA ASN A 53 4.27 7.13 -7.73
C ASN A 53 5.76 7.43 -7.77
N THR A 54 6.40 7.03 -8.86
CA THR A 54 7.85 7.19 -9.00
C THR A 54 8.30 8.64 -9.00
N ASP A 55 7.47 9.56 -9.49
CA ASP A 55 7.77 10.99 -9.47
C ASP A 55 7.71 11.57 -8.05
N ILE A 56 6.65 11.24 -7.31
CA ILE A 56 6.52 11.65 -5.89
C ILE A 56 7.73 11.18 -5.10
N ASP A 57 8.20 9.96 -5.36
CA ASP A 57 9.33 9.37 -4.65
C ASP A 57 10.70 9.78 -5.20
N GLY A 58 10.72 10.77 -6.09
CA GLY A 58 11.95 11.41 -6.55
C GLY A 58 12.72 10.65 -7.62
N LEU A 59 12.08 9.70 -8.30
CA LEU A 59 12.72 8.95 -9.38
C LEU A 59 12.47 9.66 -10.70
N ALA A 60 13.55 10.07 -11.36
CA ALA A 60 13.45 10.67 -12.68
C ALA A 60 13.44 9.59 -13.76
N SER A 61 12.49 9.68 -14.68
CA SER A 61 12.40 8.73 -15.79
C SER A 61 13.59 8.92 -16.77
N GLU A 62 14.11 7.82 -17.26
CA GLU A 62 15.13 7.81 -18.31
C GLU A 62 14.60 7.15 -19.57
N ARG A 63 14.33 5.86 -19.51
CA ARG A 63 13.85 5.11 -20.65
C ARG A 63 13.03 3.89 -20.20
N PHE A 64 11.92 3.69 -20.87
CA PHE A 64 11.12 2.48 -20.73
C PHE A 64 10.82 1.94 -22.14
N ALA A 65 11.31 0.74 -22.42
CA ALA A 65 11.10 0.07 -23.69
C ALA A 65 10.88 -1.43 -23.47
N GLY A 66 9.97 -2.00 -24.27
CA GLY A 66 9.65 -3.42 -24.15
C GLY A 66 8.88 -3.74 -22.87
N ARG A 67 9.10 -4.92 -22.33
CA ARG A 67 8.42 -5.42 -21.14
C ARG A 67 9.28 -5.19 -19.89
N ALA A 68 8.66 -4.67 -18.84
CA ALA A 68 9.35 -4.41 -17.58
C ALA A 68 8.48 -4.86 -16.40
N LYS A 69 9.14 -5.29 -15.33
CA LYS A 69 8.52 -5.52 -14.02
C LYS A 69 8.93 -4.40 -13.10
N VAL A 70 7.96 -3.82 -12.42
CA VAL A 70 8.16 -2.74 -11.45
C VAL A 70 7.58 -3.21 -10.13
N ALA A 71 8.36 -3.09 -9.06
CA ALA A 71 7.95 -3.51 -7.74
C ALA A 71 7.94 -2.32 -6.79
N LEU A 72 6.80 -2.11 -6.12
CA LEU A 72 6.68 -1.22 -4.99
C LEU A 72 6.71 -2.07 -3.73
N GLU A 73 7.79 -1.98 -2.99
CA GLU A 73 8.02 -2.79 -1.81
C GLU A 73 7.66 -2.02 -0.55
N CYS A 74 6.73 -2.55 0.24
CA CYS A 74 6.32 -1.98 1.52
C CYS A 74 6.75 -2.94 2.62
N PRO A 75 7.84 -2.66 3.34
CA PRO A 75 8.35 -3.59 4.37
C PRO A 75 7.37 -3.84 5.51
N SER A 76 6.47 -2.89 5.76
CA SER A 76 5.49 -3.03 6.83
C SER A 76 4.25 -2.22 6.44
N LEU A 77 3.24 -2.89 5.91
CA LEU A 77 2.00 -2.24 5.50
C LEU A 77 1.01 -2.24 6.67
N ARG A 78 0.83 -1.07 7.29
CA ARG A 78 0.06 -0.93 8.52
C ARG A 78 -1.32 -0.35 8.25
N LEU A 79 -2.16 -1.16 7.65
CA LEU A 79 -3.55 -0.82 7.39
C LEU A 79 -4.45 -1.46 8.44
N ALA A 80 -5.54 -0.77 8.76
CA ALA A 80 -6.60 -1.33 9.61
C ALA A 80 -7.25 -2.54 8.93
N PRO A 81 -7.85 -3.45 9.71
CA PRO A 81 -8.60 -4.57 9.14
C PRO A 81 -9.66 -4.09 8.17
N GLY A 82 -9.74 -4.75 7.03
CA GLY A 82 -10.71 -4.42 6.00
C GLY A 82 -10.29 -4.93 4.64
N GLU A 83 -11.09 -4.56 3.66
CA GLU A 83 -10.83 -4.85 2.26
C GLU A 83 -10.34 -3.60 1.56
N TYR A 84 -9.38 -3.76 0.66
CA TYR A 84 -8.78 -2.65 -0.08
C TYR A 84 -8.71 -2.98 -1.56
N LEU A 85 -8.85 -1.94 -2.38
CA LEU A 85 -8.79 -2.04 -3.83
C LEU A 85 -7.54 -1.35 -4.33
N VAL A 86 -6.94 -1.88 -5.37
CA VAL A 86 -5.68 -1.39 -5.92
C VAL A 86 -5.90 -0.80 -7.30
N ASP A 87 -5.49 0.46 -7.46
CA ASP A 87 -5.36 1.13 -8.75
C ASP A 87 -3.89 1.12 -9.15
N VAL A 88 -3.63 0.97 -10.44
CA VAL A 88 -2.30 1.12 -11.00
C VAL A 88 -2.34 2.01 -12.23
N ALA A 89 -1.27 2.73 -12.47
CA ALA A 89 -1.19 3.64 -13.60
C ALA A 89 0.22 3.75 -14.16
N VAL A 90 0.29 4.03 -15.44
CA VAL A 90 1.49 4.55 -16.10
C VAL A 90 1.06 5.83 -16.80
N HIS A 91 1.73 6.93 -16.50
CA HIS A 91 1.36 8.22 -17.08
C HIS A 91 2.60 9.08 -17.36
N ALA A 92 2.42 10.15 -18.13
CA ALA A 92 3.45 11.15 -18.31
C ALA A 92 3.56 12.03 -17.04
N GLN A 93 4.64 12.76 -16.92
CA GLN A 93 4.90 13.61 -15.76
C GLN A 93 3.84 14.70 -15.58
N ASP A 94 3.22 15.14 -16.66
CA ASP A 94 2.10 16.11 -16.61
C ASP A 94 0.76 15.48 -16.22
N GLY A 95 0.72 14.17 -15.99
CA GLY A 95 -0.47 13.42 -15.59
C GLY A 95 -1.24 12.79 -16.76
N ALA A 96 -0.84 13.02 -18.00
CA ALA A 96 -1.51 12.42 -19.15
C ALA A 96 -1.35 10.90 -19.11
N PRO A 97 -2.44 10.11 -19.06
CA PRO A 97 -2.32 8.67 -18.86
C PRO A 97 -1.88 7.94 -20.12
N TYR A 98 -0.98 6.98 -19.95
CA TYR A 98 -0.74 5.95 -20.96
C TYR A 98 -1.65 4.76 -20.71
N ASP A 99 -1.78 4.34 -19.45
CA ASP A 99 -2.68 3.29 -19.01
C ASP A 99 -3.07 3.53 -17.55
N TYR A 100 -4.34 3.47 -17.25
CA TYR A 100 -4.84 3.65 -15.90
C TYR A 100 -5.88 2.56 -15.61
N ARG A 101 -5.61 1.73 -14.62
CA ARG A 101 -6.45 0.60 -14.23
C ARG A 101 -7.00 0.80 -12.83
N ARG A 102 -8.28 1.10 -12.73
CA ARG A 102 -8.98 1.25 -11.45
C ARG A 102 -9.46 -0.10 -10.94
N LYS A 103 -9.37 -0.29 -9.62
CA LYS A 103 -9.91 -1.48 -8.93
C LYS A 103 -9.45 -2.77 -9.61
N LEU A 104 -8.19 -2.80 -10.00
CA LEU A 104 -7.65 -3.91 -10.77
C LEU A 104 -7.65 -5.21 -9.97
N LEU A 105 -7.43 -5.12 -8.66
CA LEU A 105 -7.52 -6.25 -7.76
C LEU A 105 -7.92 -5.80 -6.35
N ALA A 106 -8.32 -6.77 -5.52
CA ALA A 106 -8.67 -6.55 -4.13
C ALA A 106 -7.81 -7.41 -3.22
N PHE A 107 -7.52 -6.92 -2.03
CA PHE A 107 -6.89 -7.71 -0.99
C PHE A 107 -7.50 -7.37 0.36
N SER A 108 -7.31 -8.24 1.35
CA SER A 108 -7.84 -8.05 2.68
C SER A 108 -6.73 -8.01 3.72
N VAL A 109 -7.00 -7.28 4.80
CA VAL A 109 -6.10 -7.13 5.93
C VAL A 109 -6.83 -7.53 7.19
N THR A 110 -6.18 -8.31 8.03
CA THR A 110 -6.63 -8.62 9.39
C THR A 110 -5.61 -8.11 10.40
N SER A 111 -6.03 -7.96 11.65
CA SER A 111 -5.13 -7.55 12.72
C SER A 111 -5.69 -8.03 14.05
N THR A 112 -4.78 -8.37 14.98
CA THR A 112 -5.12 -8.60 16.39
C THR A 112 -5.12 -7.31 17.19
N ALA A 113 -4.48 -6.25 16.66
CA ALA A 113 -4.49 -4.93 17.25
C ALA A 113 -5.71 -4.15 16.78
N GLY A 114 -6.26 -3.30 17.63
CA GLY A 114 -7.37 -2.42 17.32
C GLY A 114 -6.92 -1.00 17.07
N GLY A 115 -7.81 -0.21 16.49
CA GLY A 115 -7.59 1.21 16.27
C GLY A 115 -8.73 1.81 15.47
N ALA A 116 -8.75 3.12 15.38
CA ALA A 116 -9.70 3.86 14.56
C ALA A 116 -9.01 4.37 13.31
N GLY A 117 -9.76 4.48 12.21
CA GLY A 117 -9.22 4.93 10.93
C GLY A 117 -8.58 3.81 10.13
N VAL A 118 -7.79 4.17 9.14
CA VAL A 118 -7.19 3.23 8.18
C VAL A 118 -5.71 2.95 8.43
N TYR A 119 -5.05 3.78 9.22
CA TYR A 119 -3.64 3.62 9.57
C TYR A 119 -3.52 3.00 10.95
N LEU A 120 -2.72 1.94 11.05
CA LEU A 120 -2.58 1.18 12.30
C LEU A 120 -1.09 1.08 12.68
N PRO A 121 -0.50 2.15 13.23
CA PRO A 121 0.90 2.12 13.64
C PRO A 121 1.10 1.25 14.87
N GLU A 122 2.32 0.78 15.06
CA GLU A 122 2.72 0.22 16.34
C GLU A 122 2.64 1.30 17.39
N HIS A 123 2.04 0.98 18.56
CA HIS A 123 1.92 1.93 19.65
C HIS A 123 1.76 1.20 20.97
N ARG A 124 2.02 1.93 22.03
CA ARG A 124 1.82 1.46 23.41
C ARG A 124 1.49 2.62 24.30
N TRP A 125 0.79 2.32 25.40
CA TRP A 125 0.50 3.29 26.45
C TRP A 125 1.56 3.22 27.53
N ARG A 126 1.90 4.37 28.10
CA ARG A 126 2.74 4.46 29.29
C ARG A 126 2.08 5.45 30.24
N PHE A 127 2.02 5.06 31.52
CA PHE A 127 1.47 5.90 32.55
C PHE A 127 2.55 6.21 33.58
N ALA A 128 2.70 7.49 33.96
CA ALA A 128 3.62 7.95 34.95
C ALA A 128 2.94 9.07 35.70
N GLY A 129 2.97 9.01 37.05
CA GLY A 129 2.38 10.03 37.90
C GLY A 129 3.08 10.12 39.25
N ALA A 130 3.12 11.33 39.81
CA ALA A 130 3.79 11.60 41.07
C ALA A 130 2.92 11.34 42.29
N SER A 131 1.59 11.37 42.18
CA SER A 131 0.69 11.32 43.31
C SER A 131 -0.59 10.51 43.07
N GLY A 132 -0.60 9.60 42.16
CA GLY A 132 -1.77 8.79 41.91
C GLY A 132 -1.45 7.57 41.08
N THR A 133 -2.39 6.66 41.03
CA THR A 133 -2.28 5.45 40.20
C THR A 133 -3.42 5.38 39.21
N VAL A 134 -3.11 4.89 38.00
CA VAL A 134 -4.09 4.53 37.02
C VAL A 134 -3.95 3.04 36.77
N SER A 135 -5.04 2.33 36.87
CA SER A 135 -5.02 0.88 36.63
C SER A 135 -6.11 0.46 35.68
N PHE A 136 -5.82 -0.60 34.92
CA PHE A 136 -6.73 -1.14 33.95
C PHE A 136 -6.84 -2.64 34.08
N GLN A 137 -8.02 -3.14 33.82
CA GLN A 137 -8.22 -4.58 33.68
C GLN A 137 -8.17 -4.93 32.20
N ARG A 138 -7.67 -6.14 31.93
CA ARG A 138 -7.66 -6.64 30.56
C ARG A 138 -9.08 -6.84 30.10
N SER A 139 -9.40 -6.33 28.91
CA SER A 139 -10.70 -6.51 28.31
C SER A 139 -10.96 -7.98 27.99
N ARG A 140 -12.21 -8.41 28.13
CA ARG A 140 -12.66 -9.75 27.72
C ARG A 140 -13.13 -9.77 26.28
N HIS A 141 -13.12 -8.63 25.61
CA HIS A 141 -13.47 -8.54 24.20
C HIS A 141 -12.23 -8.83 23.36
N GLU A 142 -12.36 -9.73 22.43
CA GLU A 142 -11.30 -10.11 21.54
C GLU A 142 -11.72 -10.00 20.08
#